data_9392fad3450acc304828e2c2c62ff00a
#
_entry.id   9392fad3450acc304828e2c2c62ff00a
#
_cell.length_a   1.000
_cell.length_b   1.000
_cell.length_c   1.000
_cell.angle_alpha   90.00
_cell.angle_beta   90.00
_cell.angle_gamma   90.00
#
_symmetry.space_group_name_H-M   'P 1'
#
loop_
_entity.id
_entity.type
_entity.pdbx_description
1 polymer ?
#
loop_
_entity_poly.entity_id
_entity_poly.type
_entity_poly.pdbx_seq_one_letter_code
_entity_poly.pdbx_strand_id
1 'polypeptide(L)'
;MLFSVLKKLNFDGTLEIIDSNGKTHKFGNSNPQVCIRLKNKSIERKLFLNPNLHIGEAYMNEELVVEKGTIEDFLNLITNCYDDFISNNKFYKFYEYLSSIFMPFQQINQLVNSKKNVAHHYDINEDLYKLFLDQDMQYSCAYFHNPNMSLDQAQKDKKQHIIKKLQITENMDVLDIGCGWGGMAIEIAKSTGAKVKGITLSENQFKTASERAQKEGLADKVSFALQDYRNETEKYDRIVSVGMFEHVGVKYFKTYLSKANDILKENGVFLLHTIGQRGKPTATSPWIRKYIFPGGYIPSLSEVMNATQKLNINVTDVEVLRLHYAHTLSKWYQNVIENKDKIINMFDQRFFRMWEFYLLASKYSFVNMGNVVFQIQIAKNINNLPLTRNYIYN
;
A
#
# COMPACT_ATOMS: atom_id res chain seq x y z
N MET A 1 -30.55 10.07 -11.06
CA MET A 1 -30.19 9.32 -9.84
C MET A 1 -28.83 9.80 -9.29
N LEU A 2 -27.74 9.81 -10.06
CA LEU A 2 -26.41 10.30 -9.61
C LEU A 2 -26.51 11.72 -9.05
N PHE A 3 -27.00 12.68 -9.85
CA PHE A 3 -27.09 14.09 -9.45
C PHE A 3 -28.02 14.35 -8.24
N SER A 4 -29.03 13.48 -8.00
CA SER A 4 -29.88 13.58 -6.82
C SER A 4 -29.16 13.16 -5.53
N VAL A 5 -28.19 12.25 -5.60
CA VAL A 5 -27.34 11.92 -4.47
C VAL A 5 -26.32 13.03 -4.25
N LEU A 6 -25.65 13.49 -5.31
CA LEU A 6 -24.61 14.53 -5.21
C LEU A 6 -25.16 15.85 -4.61
N LYS A 7 -26.43 16.20 -4.83
CA LYS A 7 -27.09 17.36 -4.21
C LYS A 7 -27.20 17.31 -2.68
N LYS A 8 -27.04 16.12 -2.10
CA LYS A 8 -27.15 15.90 -0.65
C LYS A 8 -25.79 15.88 0.05
N LEU A 9 -24.70 15.97 -0.73
CA LEU A 9 -23.35 15.91 -0.20
C LEU A 9 -22.85 17.31 0.13
N ASN A 10 -22.05 17.38 1.19
CA ASN A 10 -21.33 18.58 1.57
C ASN A 10 -19.94 18.58 0.92
N PHE A 11 -19.77 19.40 -0.13
CA PHE A 11 -18.48 19.53 -0.79
C PHE A 11 -17.65 20.65 -0.14
N ASP A 12 -16.41 20.30 0.24
CA ASP A 12 -15.39 21.29 0.60
C ASP A 12 -14.72 21.81 -0.69
N GLY A 13 -15.48 22.59 -1.44
CA GLY A 13 -15.15 23.09 -2.78
C GLY A 13 -16.39 23.18 -3.67
N THR A 14 -16.16 23.31 -4.98
CA THR A 14 -17.20 23.30 -6.00
C THR A 14 -16.93 22.24 -7.03
N LEU A 15 -17.88 21.32 -7.23
CA LEU A 15 -17.87 20.34 -8.30
C LEU A 15 -18.93 20.72 -9.36
N GLU A 16 -18.48 20.98 -10.57
CA GLU A 16 -19.35 21.15 -11.75
C GLU A 16 -19.24 19.88 -12.62
N ILE A 17 -20.39 19.33 -13.02
CA ILE A 17 -20.46 18.17 -13.91
C ILE A 17 -21.24 18.55 -15.16
N ILE A 18 -20.59 18.48 -16.31
CA ILE A 18 -21.22 18.59 -17.61
C ILE A 18 -21.67 17.17 -18.01
N ASP A 19 -22.98 16.95 -18.06
CA ASP A 19 -23.53 15.64 -18.40
C ASP A 19 -23.44 15.36 -19.92
N SER A 20 -23.83 14.16 -20.32
CA SER A 20 -23.77 13.69 -21.72
C SER A 20 -24.65 14.49 -22.70
N ASN A 21 -25.59 15.31 -22.18
CA ASN A 21 -26.44 16.21 -22.98
C ASN A 21 -25.87 17.64 -23.01
N GLY A 22 -24.71 17.91 -22.37
CA GLY A 22 -24.10 19.22 -22.29
C GLY A 22 -24.66 20.10 -21.17
N LYS A 23 -25.55 19.60 -20.32
CA LYS A 23 -26.09 20.35 -19.20
C LYS A 23 -25.12 20.35 -18.01
N THR A 24 -24.85 21.51 -17.44
CA THR A 24 -24.01 21.69 -16.26
C THR A 24 -24.83 21.54 -14.97
N HIS A 25 -24.32 20.71 -14.08
CA HIS A 25 -24.83 20.52 -12.72
C HIS A 25 -23.75 20.98 -11.73
N LYS A 26 -24.11 21.88 -10.81
CA LYS A 26 -23.18 22.47 -9.84
C LYS A 26 -23.53 22.03 -8.42
N PHE A 27 -22.47 21.67 -7.65
CA PHE A 27 -22.51 21.20 -6.28
C PHE A 27 -21.43 21.92 -5.47
N GLY A 28 -21.81 22.47 -4.29
CA GLY A 28 -20.93 23.31 -3.49
C GLY A 28 -20.78 24.72 -4.04
N ASN A 29 -20.08 25.59 -3.30
CA ASN A 29 -19.95 27.01 -3.62
C ASN A 29 -18.64 27.66 -3.13
N SER A 30 -17.63 26.85 -2.80
CA SER A 30 -16.32 27.28 -2.31
C SER A 30 -15.18 26.85 -3.24
N ASN A 31 -13.95 27.20 -2.91
CA ASN A 31 -12.75 26.69 -3.58
C ASN A 31 -12.26 25.40 -2.91
N PRO A 32 -11.59 24.50 -3.65
CA PRO A 32 -11.26 24.57 -5.08
C PRO A 32 -12.48 24.38 -6.00
N GLN A 33 -12.38 24.84 -7.26
CA GLN A 33 -13.39 24.65 -8.28
C GLN A 33 -12.92 23.62 -9.31
N VAL A 34 -13.68 22.56 -9.45
CA VAL A 34 -13.41 21.48 -10.41
C VAL A 34 -14.59 21.31 -11.35
N CYS A 35 -14.31 21.23 -12.65
CA CYS A 35 -15.31 20.90 -13.66
C CYS A 35 -14.91 19.60 -14.38
N ILE A 36 -15.82 18.63 -14.41
CA ILE A 36 -15.65 17.39 -15.18
C ILE A 36 -16.75 17.25 -16.23
N ARG A 37 -16.41 16.60 -17.34
CA ARG A 37 -17.37 16.21 -18.38
C ARG A 37 -17.53 14.69 -18.41
N LEU A 38 -18.77 14.22 -18.46
CA LEU A 38 -19.14 12.83 -18.68
C LEU A 38 -19.57 12.65 -20.15
N LYS A 39 -18.83 11.87 -20.94
CA LYS A 39 -19.04 11.77 -22.39
C LYS A 39 -20.31 11.00 -22.79
N ASN A 40 -20.81 10.13 -21.92
CA ASN A 40 -21.98 9.33 -22.27
C ASN A 40 -22.86 9.02 -21.02
N LYS A 41 -24.14 8.76 -21.27
CA LYS A 41 -25.15 8.51 -20.24
C LYS A 41 -24.93 7.19 -19.49
N SER A 42 -24.22 6.23 -20.08
CA SER A 42 -23.93 4.95 -19.43
C SER A 42 -22.99 5.16 -18.23
N ILE A 43 -22.05 6.11 -18.32
CA ILE A 43 -21.11 6.45 -17.24
C ILE A 43 -21.84 7.04 -16.04
N GLU A 44 -22.82 7.91 -16.24
CA GLU A 44 -23.62 8.46 -15.14
C GLU A 44 -24.28 7.34 -14.31
N ARG A 45 -24.81 6.30 -14.98
CA ARG A 45 -25.39 5.14 -14.32
C ARG A 45 -24.34 4.28 -13.61
N LYS A 46 -23.21 4.02 -14.25
CA LYS A 46 -22.10 3.24 -13.70
C LYS A 46 -21.52 3.91 -12.45
N LEU A 47 -21.31 5.23 -12.49
CA LEU A 47 -20.83 6.01 -11.33
C LEU A 47 -21.82 6.00 -10.17
N PHE A 48 -23.12 5.99 -10.44
CA PHE A 48 -24.13 5.84 -9.39
C PHE A 48 -24.11 4.47 -8.73
N LEU A 49 -23.95 3.39 -9.52
CA LEU A 49 -24.02 2.02 -9.04
C LEU A 49 -22.75 1.55 -8.33
N ASN A 50 -21.58 1.86 -8.90
CA ASN A 50 -20.28 1.45 -8.34
C ASN A 50 -19.18 2.48 -8.67
N PRO A 51 -19.14 3.62 -7.95
CA PRO A 51 -18.13 4.66 -8.17
C PRO A 51 -16.71 4.13 -7.97
N ASN A 52 -16.48 3.24 -7.00
CA ASN A 52 -15.16 2.69 -6.65
C ASN A 52 -14.51 1.86 -7.78
N LEU A 53 -15.28 1.43 -8.78
CA LEU A 53 -14.75 0.82 -10.00
C LEU A 53 -14.71 1.84 -11.13
N HIS A 54 -15.82 2.54 -11.33
CA HIS A 54 -16.05 3.21 -12.61
C HIS A 54 -15.50 4.63 -12.70
N ILE A 55 -15.14 5.29 -11.59
CA ILE A 55 -14.42 6.58 -11.65
C ILE A 55 -13.06 6.37 -12.32
N GLY A 56 -12.27 5.40 -11.86
CA GLY A 56 -10.98 5.12 -12.45
C GLY A 56 -11.06 4.61 -13.88
N GLU A 57 -12.02 3.71 -14.18
CA GLU A 57 -12.23 3.23 -15.55
C GLU A 57 -12.62 4.37 -16.52
N ALA A 58 -13.53 5.24 -16.10
CA ALA A 58 -13.97 6.37 -16.91
C ALA A 58 -12.84 7.37 -17.16
N TYR A 59 -11.99 7.62 -16.15
CA TYR A 59 -10.81 8.47 -16.32
C TYR A 59 -9.79 7.84 -17.27
N MET A 60 -9.46 6.56 -17.08
CA MET A 60 -8.54 5.83 -17.97
C MET A 60 -8.97 5.84 -19.42
N ASN A 61 -10.28 5.69 -19.66
CA ASN A 61 -10.85 5.58 -21.01
C ASN A 61 -11.30 6.93 -21.59
N GLU A 62 -10.98 8.05 -20.95
CA GLU A 62 -11.41 9.40 -21.35
C GLU A 62 -12.93 9.60 -21.43
N GLU A 63 -13.69 8.78 -20.73
CA GLU A 63 -15.15 8.94 -20.59
C GLU A 63 -15.51 9.96 -19.52
N LEU A 64 -14.58 10.19 -18.56
CA LEU A 64 -14.55 11.30 -17.60
C LEU A 64 -13.35 12.19 -17.94
N VAL A 65 -13.60 13.45 -18.29
CA VAL A 65 -12.57 14.43 -18.64
C VAL A 65 -12.63 15.57 -17.65
N VAL A 66 -11.48 15.99 -17.13
CA VAL A 66 -11.36 17.19 -16.27
C VAL A 66 -11.20 18.41 -17.17
N GLU A 67 -12.20 19.31 -17.16
CA GLU A 67 -12.24 20.53 -17.97
C GLU A 67 -11.62 21.74 -17.24
N LYS A 68 -11.74 21.77 -15.91
CA LYS A 68 -11.20 22.82 -15.03
C LYS A 68 -10.70 22.19 -13.73
N GLY A 69 -9.56 22.65 -13.24
CA GLY A 69 -8.85 22.06 -12.11
C GLY A 69 -8.01 20.87 -12.55
N THR A 70 -7.67 19.98 -11.63
CA THR A 70 -6.85 18.78 -11.87
C THR A 70 -7.61 17.51 -11.46
N ILE A 71 -7.13 16.35 -11.91
CA ILE A 71 -7.63 15.05 -11.42
C ILE A 71 -7.37 14.91 -9.91
N GLU A 72 -6.30 15.51 -9.41
CA GLU A 72 -5.97 15.54 -7.99
C GLU A 72 -7.03 16.32 -7.20
N ASP A 73 -7.41 17.52 -7.64
CA ASP A 73 -8.49 18.32 -7.01
C ASP A 73 -9.81 17.56 -7.02
N PHE A 74 -10.13 16.90 -8.15
CA PHE A 74 -11.34 16.09 -8.27
C PHE A 74 -11.37 14.96 -7.26
N LEU A 75 -10.28 14.17 -7.15
CA LEU A 75 -10.20 13.06 -6.21
C LEU A 75 -10.26 13.54 -4.76
N ASN A 76 -9.62 14.65 -4.43
CA ASN A 76 -9.71 15.23 -3.10
C ASN A 76 -11.17 15.60 -2.74
N LEU A 77 -11.86 16.29 -3.62
CA LEU A 77 -13.27 16.68 -3.40
C LEU A 77 -14.19 15.48 -3.18
N ILE A 78 -14.09 14.45 -4.02
CA ILE A 78 -15.01 13.32 -3.94
C ILE A 78 -14.69 12.38 -2.77
N THR A 79 -13.43 12.25 -2.38
CA THR A 79 -13.03 11.41 -1.24
C THR A 79 -13.38 12.03 0.10
N ASN A 80 -13.37 13.37 0.21
CA ASN A 80 -13.88 14.09 1.39
C ASN A 80 -15.37 13.81 1.65
N CYS A 81 -16.17 13.63 0.59
CA CYS A 81 -17.60 13.36 0.69
C CYS A 81 -17.94 11.86 0.65
N TYR A 82 -16.96 10.95 0.74
CA TYR A 82 -17.18 9.53 0.50
C TYR A 82 -18.16 8.90 1.49
N ASP A 83 -18.02 9.17 2.79
CA ASP A 83 -18.90 8.64 3.83
C ASP A 83 -20.34 9.18 3.68
N ASP A 84 -20.48 10.45 3.33
CA ASP A 84 -21.77 11.08 3.02
C ASP A 84 -22.40 10.43 1.77
N PHE A 85 -21.59 10.15 0.74
CA PHE A 85 -22.07 9.48 -0.47
C PHE A 85 -22.62 8.08 -0.15
N ILE A 86 -21.90 7.28 0.61
CA ILE A 86 -22.36 5.94 1.05
C ILE A 86 -23.65 6.07 1.83
N SER A 87 -23.71 7.00 2.79
CA SER A 87 -24.87 7.17 3.67
C SER A 87 -26.13 7.57 2.89
N ASN A 88 -26.00 8.35 1.84
CA ASN A 88 -27.11 8.85 1.01
C ASN A 88 -27.41 7.95 -0.22
N ASN A 89 -26.57 6.97 -0.55
CA ASN A 89 -26.77 6.06 -1.67
C ASN A 89 -27.15 4.66 -1.18
N LYS A 90 -28.48 4.40 -1.05
CA LYS A 90 -28.99 3.11 -0.55
C LYS A 90 -28.57 1.90 -1.42
N PHE A 91 -28.43 2.08 -2.74
CA PHE A 91 -27.99 1.03 -3.65
C PHE A 91 -26.53 0.68 -3.44
N TYR A 92 -25.69 1.69 -3.29
CA TYR A 92 -24.28 1.47 -3.03
C TYR A 92 -24.04 0.86 -1.64
N LYS A 93 -24.76 1.32 -0.63
CA LYS A 93 -24.73 0.73 0.73
C LYS A 93 -25.10 -0.75 0.73
N PHE A 94 -26.12 -1.13 -0.05
CA PHE A 94 -26.50 -2.55 -0.23
C PHE A 94 -25.42 -3.33 -0.98
N TYR A 95 -24.81 -2.75 -2.01
CA TYR A 95 -23.70 -3.35 -2.73
C TYR A 95 -22.47 -3.57 -1.82
N GLU A 96 -22.11 -2.59 -0.99
CA GLU A 96 -21.03 -2.75 -0.01
C GLU A 96 -21.32 -3.85 1.01
N TYR A 97 -22.55 -3.90 1.50
CA TYR A 97 -22.98 -4.97 2.42
C TYR A 97 -22.82 -6.36 1.77
N LEU A 98 -23.30 -6.56 0.55
CA LEU A 98 -23.09 -7.82 -0.17
C LEU A 98 -21.62 -8.10 -0.41
N SER A 99 -20.84 -7.10 -0.82
CA SER A 99 -19.41 -7.20 -1.05
C SER A 99 -18.64 -7.65 0.20
N SER A 100 -19.04 -7.17 1.40
CA SER A 100 -18.46 -7.58 2.68
C SER A 100 -18.72 -9.05 3.02
N ILE A 101 -19.88 -9.58 2.67
CA ILE A 101 -20.21 -11.02 2.86
C ILE A 101 -19.33 -11.92 1.98
N PHE A 102 -19.04 -11.49 0.74
CA PHE A 102 -18.22 -12.27 -0.19
C PHE A 102 -16.72 -12.01 -0.05
N MET A 103 -16.31 -11.04 0.77
CA MET A 103 -14.91 -10.66 1.01
C MET A 103 -13.99 -11.85 1.34
N PRO A 104 -14.33 -12.78 2.24
CA PRO A 104 -13.47 -13.91 2.58
C PRO A 104 -13.20 -14.87 1.42
N PHE A 105 -14.14 -14.98 0.45
CA PHE A 105 -13.96 -15.83 -0.73
C PHE A 105 -13.06 -15.18 -1.79
N GLN A 106 -13.01 -13.85 -1.82
CA GLN A 106 -12.18 -13.08 -2.76
C GLN A 106 -10.68 -13.07 -2.37
N GLN A 107 -10.36 -13.50 -1.14
CA GLN A 107 -9.02 -13.45 -0.55
C GLN A 107 -8.38 -14.83 -0.36
N ILE A 108 -8.85 -15.84 -1.10
CA ILE A 108 -8.23 -17.17 -1.07
C ILE A 108 -6.90 -17.08 -1.82
N ASN A 109 -5.81 -17.05 -1.07
CA ASN A 109 -4.45 -16.96 -1.61
C ASN A 109 -3.69 -18.27 -1.40
N GLN A 110 -3.92 -19.25 -2.31
CA GLN A 110 -3.15 -20.48 -2.35
C GLN A 110 -1.74 -20.22 -2.92
N LEU A 111 -0.78 -21.13 -2.66
CA LEU A 111 0.61 -21.04 -3.13
C LEU A 111 0.75 -20.66 -4.62
N VAL A 112 -0.03 -21.33 -5.47
CA VAL A 112 -0.02 -21.09 -6.93
C VAL A 112 -0.51 -19.70 -7.28
N ASN A 113 -1.58 -19.23 -6.60
CA ASN A 113 -2.14 -17.90 -6.83
C ASN A 113 -1.23 -16.80 -6.29
N SER A 114 -0.49 -17.04 -5.19
CA SER A 114 0.46 -16.06 -4.63
C SER A 114 1.55 -15.73 -5.64
N LYS A 115 2.19 -16.75 -6.26
CA LYS A 115 3.21 -16.53 -7.30
C LYS A 115 2.63 -15.73 -8.48
N LYS A 116 1.45 -16.12 -9.00
CA LYS A 116 0.81 -15.47 -10.14
C LYS A 116 0.42 -14.02 -9.84
N ASN A 117 -0.10 -13.73 -8.65
CA ASN A 117 -0.51 -12.38 -8.25
C ASN A 117 0.70 -11.46 -8.05
N VAL A 118 1.79 -11.97 -7.44
CA VAL A 118 3.05 -11.23 -7.29
C VAL A 118 3.66 -10.96 -8.67
N ALA A 119 3.78 -11.97 -9.53
CA ALA A 119 4.27 -11.81 -10.89
C ALA A 119 3.47 -10.77 -11.67
N HIS A 120 2.14 -10.82 -11.65
CA HIS A 120 1.28 -9.87 -12.37
C HIS A 120 1.55 -8.40 -12.00
N HIS A 121 1.86 -8.11 -10.75
CA HIS A 121 2.11 -6.75 -10.30
C HIS A 121 3.58 -6.33 -10.48
N TYR A 122 4.54 -7.19 -10.14
CA TYR A 122 5.97 -6.85 -10.14
C TYR A 122 6.70 -7.17 -11.46
N ASP A 123 6.06 -7.93 -12.38
CA ASP A 123 6.51 -8.11 -13.76
C ASP A 123 6.11 -6.93 -14.69
N ILE A 124 5.39 -5.92 -14.16
CA ILE A 124 5.39 -4.59 -14.77
C ILE A 124 6.85 -4.16 -14.83
N ASN A 125 7.30 -3.76 -16.02
CA ASN A 125 8.69 -3.45 -16.34
C ASN A 125 9.40 -2.71 -15.19
N GLU A 126 10.54 -3.27 -14.70
CA GLU A 126 11.36 -2.67 -13.64
C GLU A 126 11.75 -1.21 -13.94
N ASP A 127 11.88 -0.87 -15.22
CA ASP A 127 12.23 0.49 -15.64
C ASP A 127 11.12 1.50 -15.30
N LEU A 128 9.85 1.09 -15.21
CA LEU A 128 8.80 1.95 -14.68
C LEU A 128 9.07 2.32 -13.22
N TYR A 129 9.42 1.35 -12.39
CA TYR A 129 9.70 1.59 -10.97
C TYR A 129 10.89 2.53 -10.77
N LYS A 130 11.93 2.44 -11.58
CA LYS A 130 13.09 3.34 -11.59
C LYS A 130 12.71 4.78 -11.92
N LEU A 131 11.62 5.02 -12.66
CA LEU A 131 11.19 6.37 -13.02
C LEU A 131 10.50 7.11 -11.86
N PHE A 132 9.95 6.41 -10.86
CA PHE A 132 9.18 7.09 -9.83
C PHE A 132 9.55 6.75 -8.38
N LEU A 133 10.22 5.63 -8.12
CA LEU A 133 10.71 5.30 -6.79
C LEU A 133 11.98 6.10 -6.44
N ASP A 134 12.42 5.99 -5.20
CA ASP A 134 13.73 6.44 -4.74
C ASP A 134 14.85 5.60 -5.35
N GLN A 135 16.11 6.06 -5.19
CA GLN A 135 17.29 5.37 -5.74
C GLN A 135 17.46 3.94 -5.22
N ASP A 136 16.95 3.64 -4.02
CA ASP A 136 16.96 2.31 -3.41
C ASP A 136 15.76 1.43 -3.80
N MET A 137 14.86 1.94 -4.66
CA MET A 137 13.68 1.24 -5.17
C MET A 137 12.76 0.73 -4.06
N GLN A 138 12.50 1.54 -3.04
CA GLN A 138 11.60 1.18 -1.94
C GLN A 138 10.13 1.41 -2.32
N TYR A 139 9.41 0.31 -2.63
CA TYR A 139 7.98 0.37 -2.97
C TYR A 139 7.10 0.14 -1.74
N SER A 140 7.26 1.01 -0.75
CA SER A 140 6.54 0.98 0.52
C SER A 140 6.52 2.36 1.18
N CYS A 141 5.72 2.53 2.23
CA CYS A 141 5.61 3.78 2.97
C CYS A 141 6.97 4.24 3.52
N ALA A 142 7.39 5.45 3.19
CA ALA A 142 8.57 6.12 3.73
C ALA A 142 8.29 6.72 5.13
N TYR A 143 9.34 7.12 5.85
CA TYR A 143 9.23 7.79 7.15
C TYR A 143 9.71 9.23 7.04
N PHE A 144 8.81 10.19 7.22
CA PHE A 144 9.07 11.63 7.07
C PHE A 144 9.16 12.30 8.44
N HIS A 145 10.30 12.85 8.82
CA HIS A 145 10.40 13.72 10.01
C HIS A 145 9.72 15.08 9.76
N ASN A 146 9.70 15.53 8.51
CA ASN A 146 8.92 16.68 8.05
C ASN A 146 8.48 16.50 6.58
N PRO A 147 7.39 17.15 6.13
CA PRO A 147 6.84 16.97 4.79
C PRO A 147 7.77 17.37 3.63
N ASN A 148 8.78 18.20 3.89
CA ASN A 148 9.66 18.74 2.85
C ASN A 148 10.88 17.84 2.55
N MET A 149 11.02 16.72 3.26
CA MET A 149 12.14 15.79 3.01
C MET A 149 12.08 15.22 1.59
N SER A 150 13.28 14.88 1.05
CA SER A 150 13.37 14.10 -0.17
C SER A 150 12.85 12.68 0.05
N LEU A 151 12.40 12.04 -1.04
CA LEU A 151 11.95 10.66 -0.99
C LEU A 151 13.08 9.71 -0.56
N ASP A 152 14.27 9.88 -1.11
CA ASP A 152 15.47 9.08 -0.78
C ASP A 152 15.77 9.11 0.73
N GLN A 153 15.80 10.33 1.32
CA GLN A 153 16.06 10.45 2.75
C GLN A 153 14.95 9.85 3.59
N ALA A 154 13.69 10.07 3.23
CA ALA A 154 12.55 9.50 3.95
C ALA A 154 12.50 7.95 3.89
N GLN A 155 12.92 7.36 2.76
CA GLN A 155 13.05 5.90 2.64
C GLN A 155 14.26 5.36 3.43
N LYS A 156 15.37 6.09 3.45
CA LYS A 156 16.50 5.75 4.32
C LYS A 156 16.10 5.78 5.79
N ASP A 157 15.41 6.83 6.21
CA ASP A 157 14.95 7.00 7.60
C ASP A 157 13.92 5.91 7.99
N LYS A 158 13.05 5.49 7.07
CA LYS A 158 12.17 4.33 7.29
C LYS A 158 12.98 3.07 7.63
N LYS A 159 14.04 2.78 6.86
CA LYS A 159 14.89 1.62 7.09
C LYS A 159 15.59 1.69 8.45
N GLN A 160 16.17 2.84 8.78
CA GLN A 160 16.83 3.06 10.06
C GLN A 160 15.84 2.98 11.24
N HIS A 161 14.63 3.52 11.10
CA HIS A 161 13.58 3.42 12.10
C HIS A 161 13.18 1.95 12.38
N ILE A 162 13.08 1.13 11.35
CA ILE A 162 12.82 -0.32 11.46
C ILE A 162 13.99 -1.03 12.15
N ILE A 163 15.22 -0.74 11.77
CA ILE A 163 16.43 -1.34 12.37
C ILE A 163 16.51 -1.04 13.87
N LYS A 164 16.24 0.22 14.26
CA LYS A 164 16.18 0.61 15.68
C LYS A 164 15.08 -0.13 16.43
N LYS A 165 13.87 -0.22 15.87
CA LYS A 165 12.76 -0.98 16.48
C LYS A 165 13.09 -2.45 16.68
N LEU A 166 13.81 -3.05 15.76
CA LEU A 166 14.26 -4.44 15.84
C LEU A 166 15.49 -4.62 16.72
N GLN A 167 16.17 -3.54 17.14
CA GLN A 167 17.44 -3.61 17.86
C GLN A 167 18.43 -4.58 17.21
N ILE A 168 18.65 -4.41 15.91
CA ILE A 168 19.55 -5.28 15.16
C ILE A 168 21.00 -4.91 15.51
N THR A 169 21.81 -5.91 15.84
CA THR A 169 23.24 -5.76 16.11
C THR A 169 24.06 -6.73 15.27
N GLU A 170 25.36 -6.55 15.25
CA GLU A 170 26.30 -7.45 14.61
C GLU A 170 26.11 -8.91 15.10
N ASN A 171 26.39 -9.86 14.22
CA ASN A 171 26.24 -11.32 14.49
C ASN A 171 24.81 -11.85 14.66
N MET A 172 23.79 -11.04 14.45
CA MET A 172 22.42 -11.53 14.38
C MET A 172 22.10 -12.09 13.00
N ASP A 173 21.25 -13.14 13.00
CA ASP A 173 20.62 -13.68 11.80
C ASP A 173 19.27 -13.00 11.61
N VAL A 174 19.06 -12.34 10.45
CA VAL A 174 17.86 -11.56 10.14
C VAL A 174 17.17 -12.15 8.91
N LEU A 175 15.83 -12.26 8.97
CA LEU A 175 15.01 -12.62 7.81
C LEU A 175 14.21 -11.40 7.33
N ASP A 176 14.26 -11.10 6.03
CA ASP A 176 13.41 -10.12 5.35
C ASP A 176 12.36 -10.86 4.50
N ILE A 177 11.10 -10.88 4.97
CA ILE A 177 9.99 -11.58 4.30
C ILE A 177 9.33 -10.63 3.30
N GLY A 178 9.50 -10.93 2.00
CA GLY A 178 9.07 -10.05 0.91
C GLY A 178 10.09 -8.94 0.66
N CYS A 179 11.33 -9.31 0.48
CA CYS A 179 12.50 -8.40 0.44
C CYS A 179 12.52 -7.42 -0.76
N GLY A 180 11.57 -7.55 -1.70
CA GLY A 180 11.56 -6.71 -2.89
C GLY A 180 12.91 -6.74 -3.63
N TRP A 181 13.40 -5.59 -4.05
CA TRP A 181 14.72 -5.45 -4.71
C TRP A 181 15.92 -5.42 -3.74
N GLY A 182 15.72 -5.90 -2.50
CA GLY A 182 16.77 -6.15 -1.51
C GLY A 182 17.22 -4.94 -0.68
N GLY A 183 16.64 -3.75 -0.88
CA GLY A 183 17.14 -2.54 -0.23
C GLY A 183 17.06 -2.56 1.30
N MET A 184 16.05 -3.18 1.92
CA MET A 184 15.98 -3.33 3.38
C MET A 184 17.05 -4.28 3.90
N ALA A 185 17.22 -5.44 3.28
CA ALA A 185 18.22 -6.45 3.66
C ALA A 185 19.66 -5.90 3.54
N ILE A 186 19.96 -5.21 2.44
CA ILE A 186 21.24 -4.56 2.19
C ILE A 186 21.53 -3.49 3.26
N GLU A 187 20.56 -2.63 3.56
CA GLU A 187 20.72 -1.57 4.58
C GLU A 187 20.97 -2.15 5.97
N ILE A 188 20.26 -3.23 6.36
CA ILE A 188 20.49 -3.91 7.62
C ILE A 188 21.94 -4.39 7.71
N ALA A 189 22.43 -5.13 6.70
CA ALA A 189 23.79 -5.64 6.71
C ALA A 189 24.84 -4.54 6.75
N LYS A 190 24.65 -3.45 5.98
CA LYS A 190 25.55 -2.28 5.94
C LYS A 190 25.65 -1.57 7.28
N SER A 191 24.51 -1.31 7.91
CA SER A 191 24.47 -0.45 9.09
C SER A 191 24.77 -1.20 10.39
N THR A 192 24.56 -2.52 10.42
CA THR A 192 24.66 -3.31 11.66
C THR A 192 25.71 -4.41 11.63
N GLY A 193 26.17 -4.84 10.44
CA GLY A 193 27.03 -6.03 10.29
C GLY A 193 26.30 -7.37 10.41
N ALA A 194 24.99 -7.40 10.61
CA ALA A 194 24.18 -8.61 10.72
C ALA A 194 24.17 -9.44 9.42
N LYS A 195 23.90 -10.73 9.54
CA LYS A 195 23.63 -11.61 8.40
C LYS A 195 22.15 -11.55 8.04
N VAL A 196 21.85 -11.33 6.76
CA VAL A 196 20.47 -11.16 6.31
C VAL A 196 20.13 -12.13 5.19
N LYS A 197 19.02 -12.84 5.35
CA LYS A 197 18.37 -13.62 4.28
C LYS A 197 17.11 -12.90 3.83
N GLY A 198 17.03 -12.51 2.56
CA GLY A 198 15.82 -11.97 1.95
C GLY A 198 15.09 -13.03 1.14
N ILE A 199 13.76 -13.13 1.28
CA ILE A 199 12.94 -14.05 0.49
C ILE A 199 11.89 -13.30 -0.31
N THR A 200 11.69 -13.70 -1.56
CA THR A 200 10.68 -13.15 -2.49
C THR A 200 10.09 -14.24 -3.37
N LEU A 201 8.94 -13.97 -3.99
CA LEU A 201 8.31 -14.84 -4.99
C LEU A 201 8.52 -14.35 -6.44
N SER A 202 9.13 -13.16 -6.64
CA SER A 202 9.44 -12.58 -7.95
C SER A 202 10.86 -12.92 -8.39
N GLU A 203 11.00 -13.55 -9.55
CA GLU A 203 12.30 -13.87 -10.15
C GLU A 203 13.10 -12.61 -10.48
N ASN A 204 12.44 -11.55 -10.97
CA ASN A 204 13.07 -10.27 -11.26
C ASN A 204 13.64 -9.63 -9.99
N GLN A 205 12.85 -9.58 -8.91
CA GLN A 205 13.31 -9.04 -7.63
C GLN A 205 14.48 -9.84 -7.07
N PHE A 206 14.41 -11.18 -7.10
CA PHE A 206 15.48 -12.05 -6.65
C PHE A 206 16.81 -11.79 -7.39
N LYS A 207 16.73 -11.70 -8.73
CA LYS A 207 17.91 -11.42 -9.58
C LYS A 207 18.50 -10.06 -9.25
N THR A 208 17.70 -9.00 -9.31
CA THR A 208 18.16 -7.62 -9.05
C THR A 208 18.69 -7.47 -7.62
N ALA A 209 18.04 -8.05 -6.62
CA ALA A 209 18.50 -8.00 -5.23
C ALA A 209 19.87 -8.68 -5.06
N SER A 210 20.07 -9.84 -5.70
CA SER A 210 21.34 -10.59 -5.66
C SER A 210 22.49 -9.82 -6.34
N GLU A 211 22.22 -9.25 -7.52
CA GLU A 211 23.19 -8.40 -8.24
C GLU A 211 23.59 -7.16 -7.42
N ARG A 212 22.62 -6.55 -6.74
CA ARG A 212 22.88 -5.37 -5.85
C ARG A 212 23.76 -5.75 -4.67
N ALA A 213 23.48 -6.87 -3.97
CA ALA A 213 24.31 -7.30 -2.85
C ALA A 213 25.76 -7.58 -3.26
N GLN A 214 25.97 -8.18 -4.44
CA GLN A 214 27.29 -8.42 -5.01
C GLN A 214 28.01 -7.11 -5.33
N LYS A 215 27.32 -6.17 -6.02
CA LYS A 215 27.87 -4.86 -6.39
C LYS A 215 28.29 -4.04 -5.16
N GLU A 216 27.58 -4.20 -4.05
CA GLU A 216 27.88 -3.51 -2.80
C GLU A 216 28.89 -4.24 -1.91
N GLY A 217 29.45 -5.37 -2.37
CA GLY A 217 30.45 -6.15 -1.63
C GLY A 217 29.89 -6.83 -0.37
N LEU A 218 28.59 -7.12 -0.35
CA LEU A 218 27.87 -7.70 0.81
C LEU A 218 27.44 -9.15 0.60
N ALA A 219 27.95 -9.85 -0.43
CA ALA A 219 27.55 -11.20 -0.76
C ALA A 219 27.87 -12.24 0.35
N ASP A 220 28.75 -11.94 1.27
CA ASP A 220 29.08 -12.74 2.45
C ASP A 220 28.11 -12.51 3.62
N LYS A 221 27.39 -11.38 3.62
CA LYS A 221 26.46 -10.97 4.68
C LYS A 221 24.99 -11.07 4.26
N VAL A 222 24.69 -10.88 2.97
CA VAL A 222 23.32 -10.84 2.44
C VAL A 222 23.11 -11.93 1.41
N SER A 223 22.12 -12.77 1.64
CA SER A 223 21.67 -13.78 0.68
C SER A 223 20.21 -13.59 0.31
N PHE A 224 19.83 -13.95 -0.91
CA PHE A 224 18.44 -13.91 -1.35
C PHE A 224 17.99 -15.31 -1.80
N ALA A 225 16.68 -15.58 -1.66
CA ALA A 225 16.08 -16.83 -2.12
C ALA A 225 14.72 -16.60 -2.77
N LEU A 226 14.48 -17.30 -3.88
CA LEU A 226 13.16 -17.38 -4.52
C LEU A 226 12.31 -18.41 -3.75
N GLN A 227 11.70 -17.98 -2.64
CA GLN A 227 11.09 -18.89 -1.67
C GLN A 227 9.83 -18.30 -1.06
N ASP A 228 8.82 -19.16 -0.85
CA ASP A 228 7.64 -18.82 -0.05
C ASP A 228 7.98 -18.88 1.45
N TYR A 229 7.54 -17.90 2.23
CA TYR A 229 7.79 -17.83 3.68
C TYR A 229 7.29 -19.07 4.43
N ARG A 230 6.27 -19.76 3.90
CA ARG A 230 5.71 -20.98 4.48
C ARG A 230 6.72 -22.14 4.49
N ASN A 231 7.68 -22.11 3.57
CA ASN A 231 8.74 -23.13 3.43
C ASN A 231 10.01 -22.78 4.21
N GLU A 232 10.06 -21.62 4.89
CA GLU A 232 11.22 -21.25 5.69
C GLU A 232 11.28 -22.11 6.95
N THR A 233 12.48 -22.62 7.31
CA THR A 233 12.67 -23.52 8.46
C THR A 233 13.77 -23.07 9.40
N GLU A 234 14.65 -22.18 8.96
CA GLU A 234 15.72 -21.64 9.79
C GLU A 234 15.18 -20.75 10.91
N LYS A 235 15.97 -20.53 11.94
CA LYS A 235 15.63 -19.67 13.08
C LYS A 235 16.39 -18.37 13.02
N TYR A 236 15.70 -17.27 13.32
CA TYR A 236 16.22 -15.90 13.20
C TYR A 236 16.13 -15.14 14.52
N ASP A 237 17.14 -14.28 14.76
CA ASP A 237 17.12 -13.33 15.87
C ASP A 237 16.12 -12.22 15.61
N ARG A 238 16.01 -11.81 14.34
CA ARG A 238 15.10 -10.74 13.91
C ARG A 238 14.40 -11.11 12.63
N ILE A 239 13.13 -10.71 12.53
CA ILE A 239 12.35 -10.82 11.31
C ILE A 239 11.79 -9.44 10.96
N VAL A 240 11.85 -9.07 9.69
CA VAL A 240 11.18 -7.89 9.14
C VAL A 240 10.28 -8.29 7.99
N SER A 241 9.14 -7.63 7.87
CA SER A 241 8.25 -7.78 6.71
C SER A 241 7.62 -6.43 6.39
N VAL A 242 7.84 -5.92 5.18
CA VAL A 242 7.41 -4.59 4.76
C VAL A 242 6.55 -4.70 3.50
N GLY A 243 5.26 -4.38 3.61
CA GLY A 243 4.33 -4.34 2.46
C GLY A 243 4.00 -5.69 1.83
N MET A 244 4.25 -6.80 2.55
CA MET A 244 3.95 -8.15 2.07
C MET A 244 2.64 -8.71 2.66
N PHE A 245 2.28 -8.27 3.86
CA PHE A 245 1.13 -8.82 4.59
C PHE A 245 -0.20 -8.57 3.87
N GLU A 246 -0.28 -7.53 3.07
CA GLU A 246 -1.41 -7.20 2.19
C GLU A 246 -1.69 -8.29 1.14
N HIS A 247 -0.71 -9.13 0.84
CA HIS A 247 -0.82 -10.26 -0.09
C HIS A 247 -1.14 -11.60 0.60
N VAL A 248 -1.19 -11.63 1.94
CA VAL A 248 -1.44 -12.86 2.70
C VAL A 248 -2.91 -13.28 2.64
N GLY A 249 -3.84 -12.31 2.77
CA GLY A 249 -5.27 -12.55 2.87
C GLY A 249 -5.73 -12.95 4.29
N VAL A 250 -6.88 -12.42 4.71
CA VAL A 250 -7.36 -12.49 6.11
C VAL A 250 -7.46 -13.92 6.67
N LYS A 251 -7.81 -14.91 5.84
CA LYS A 251 -7.90 -16.32 6.25
C LYS A 251 -6.55 -16.91 6.69
N TYR A 252 -5.45 -16.33 6.21
CA TYR A 252 -4.09 -16.84 6.45
C TYR A 252 -3.28 -15.98 7.43
N PHE A 253 -3.85 -14.93 8.02
CA PHE A 253 -3.16 -14.08 9.02
C PHE A 253 -2.63 -14.91 10.19
N LYS A 254 -3.46 -15.83 10.71
CA LYS A 254 -3.02 -16.76 11.78
C LYS A 254 -1.86 -17.63 11.32
N THR A 255 -1.92 -18.24 10.14
CA THR A 255 -0.85 -19.07 9.57
C THR A 255 0.43 -18.28 9.39
N TYR A 256 0.34 -17.06 8.87
CA TYR A 256 1.49 -16.18 8.69
C TYR A 256 2.17 -15.81 10.01
N LEU A 257 1.40 -15.34 10.98
CA LEU A 257 1.92 -14.95 12.30
C LEU A 257 2.46 -16.16 13.09
N SER A 258 1.80 -17.32 13.01
CA SER A 258 2.32 -18.57 13.58
C SER A 258 3.68 -18.92 12.98
N LYS A 259 3.79 -18.90 11.65
CA LYS A 259 5.04 -19.20 10.96
C LYS A 259 6.16 -18.25 11.36
N ALA A 260 5.90 -16.93 11.36
CA ALA A 260 6.88 -15.95 11.81
C ALA A 260 7.32 -16.20 13.26
N ASN A 261 6.37 -16.50 14.17
CA ASN A 261 6.66 -16.83 15.56
C ASN A 261 7.44 -18.14 15.71
N ASP A 262 7.14 -19.15 14.89
CA ASP A 262 7.82 -20.45 14.94
C ASP A 262 9.28 -20.36 14.50
N ILE A 263 9.61 -19.50 13.55
CA ILE A 263 10.98 -19.29 13.06
C ILE A 263 11.74 -18.19 13.82
N LEU A 264 11.16 -17.54 14.81
CA LEU A 264 11.86 -16.67 15.76
C LEU A 264 12.62 -17.54 16.81
N LYS A 265 13.86 -17.14 17.13
CA LYS A 265 14.62 -17.61 18.30
C LYS A 265 13.96 -17.10 19.60
N GLU A 266 14.30 -17.65 20.77
CA GLU A 266 13.69 -17.29 22.04
C GLU A 266 13.82 -15.78 22.39
N ASN A 267 14.95 -15.16 22.03
CA ASN A 267 15.17 -13.72 22.18
C ASN A 267 14.79 -12.93 20.92
N GLY A 268 13.98 -13.53 20.03
CA GLY A 268 13.65 -12.97 18.73
C GLY A 268 12.59 -11.86 18.79
N VAL A 269 12.72 -10.91 17.85
CA VAL A 269 11.77 -9.83 17.62
C VAL A 269 11.39 -9.77 16.14
N PHE A 270 10.11 -9.60 15.87
CA PHE A 270 9.55 -9.45 14.54
C PHE A 270 8.89 -8.09 14.38
N LEU A 271 9.13 -7.40 13.28
CA LEU A 271 8.43 -6.17 12.90
C LEU A 271 7.61 -6.41 11.63
N LEU A 272 6.31 -6.21 11.76
CA LEU A 272 5.36 -6.20 10.66
C LEU A 272 5.03 -4.75 10.30
N HIS A 273 5.40 -4.32 9.08
CA HIS A 273 5.02 -3.03 8.50
C HIS A 273 4.01 -3.29 7.38
N THR A 274 2.78 -2.84 7.55
CA THR A 274 1.68 -3.10 6.62
C THR A 274 0.75 -1.90 6.49
N ILE A 275 0.20 -1.70 5.29
CA ILE A 275 -0.96 -0.81 5.14
C ILE A 275 -2.10 -1.37 5.98
N GLY A 276 -2.89 -0.50 6.58
CA GLY A 276 -4.02 -0.88 7.39
C GLY A 276 -5.17 0.12 7.36
N GLN A 277 -6.27 -0.22 8.00
CA GLN A 277 -7.45 0.63 8.15
C GLN A 277 -7.70 0.99 9.59
N ARG A 278 -8.08 2.26 9.86
CA ARG A 278 -8.49 2.71 11.20
C ARG A 278 -9.84 2.14 11.64
N GLY A 279 -10.71 1.87 10.68
CA GLY A 279 -12.09 1.48 10.90
C GLY A 279 -12.31 -0.04 10.92
N LYS A 280 -13.58 -0.40 10.70
CA LYS A 280 -13.99 -1.80 10.52
C LYS A 280 -13.39 -2.38 9.23
N PRO A 281 -13.21 -3.72 9.17
CA PRO A 281 -12.80 -4.38 7.94
C PRO A 281 -13.71 -4.00 6.76
N THR A 282 -13.09 -3.64 5.63
CA THR A 282 -13.80 -3.35 4.37
C THR A 282 -13.19 -4.13 3.22
N ALA A 283 -13.98 -4.37 2.18
CA ALA A 283 -13.47 -5.02 0.97
C ALA A 283 -12.50 -4.09 0.22
N THR A 284 -11.48 -4.67 -0.39
CA THR A 284 -10.56 -3.94 -1.27
C THR A 284 -11.31 -3.31 -2.44
N SER A 285 -10.98 -2.07 -2.78
CA SER A 285 -11.54 -1.37 -3.95
C SER A 285 -11.53 -2.29 -5.18
N PRO A 286 -12.68 -2.46 -5.86
CA PRO A 286 -12.75 -3.32 -7.05
C PRO A 286 -11.84 -2.84 -8.18
N TRP A 287 -11.58 -1.53 -8.27
CA TRP A 287 -10.65 -0.99 -9.25
C TRP A 287 -9.20 -1.37 -8.92
N ILE A 288 -8.76 -1.18 -7.66
CA ILE A 288 -7.42 -1.58 -7.20
C ILE A 288 -7.20 -3.08 -7.40
N ARG A 289 -8.18 -3.91 -7.07
CA ARG A 289 -8.11 -5.37 -7.24
C ARG A 289 -8.01 -5.79 -8.70
N LYS A 290 -8.68 -5.04 -9.61
CA LYS A 290 -8.71 -5.36 -11.05
C LYS A 290 -7.42 -4.95 -11.76
N TYR A 291 -6.87 -3.79 -11.43
CA TYR A 291 -5.81 -3.16 -12.24
C TYR A 291 -4.45 -3.12 -11.57
N ILE A 292 -4.37 -3.13 -10.24
CA ILE A 292 -3.11 -2.90 -9.51
C ILE A 292 -2.72 -4.12 -8.67
N PHE A 293 -3.54 -4.52 -7.68
CA PHE A 293 -3.21 -5.58 -6.72
C PHE A 293 -4.27 -6.69 -6.70
N PRO A 294 -4.24 -7.63 -7.66
CA PRO A 294 -5.12 -8.81 -7.61
C PRO A 294 -4.91 -9.59 -6.31
N GLY A 295 -6.00 -9.84 -5.59
CA GLY A 295 -5.95 -10.55 -4.30
C GLY A 295 -5.42 -9.75 -3.11
N GLY A 296 -5.01 -8.50 -3.30
CA GLY A 296 -4.57 -7.63 -2.23
C GLY A 296 -5.67 -7.30 -1.22
N TYR A 297 -5.31 -7.18 0.06
CA TYR A 297 -6.21 -6.85 1.15
C TYR A 297 -5.53 -5.92 2.17
N ILE A 298 -6.24 -4.88 2.58
CA ILE A 298 -5.78 -3.95 3.61
C ILE A 298 -6.43 -4.35 4.95
N PRO A 299 -5.65 -4.88 5.92
CA PRO A 299 -6.19 -5.34 7.20
C PRO A 299 -6.63 -4.18 8.10
N SER A 300 -7.64 -4.41 8.92
CA SER A 300 -7.87 -3.59 10.10
C SER A 300 -6.93 -4.02 11.24
N LEU A 301 -6.61 -3.09 12.16
CA LEU A 301 -5.81 -3.43 13.34
C LEU A 301 -6.48 -4.53 14.16
N SER A 302 -7.80 -4.52 14.27
CA SER A 302 -8.57 -5.52 15.02
C SER A 302 -8.42 -6.94 14.46
N GLU A 303 -8.32 -7.11 13.12
CA GLU A 303 -8.08 -8.42 12.51
C GLU A 303 -6.69 -8.95 12.83
N VAL A 304 -5.67 -8.09 12.79
CA VAL A 304 -4.30 -8.48 13.14
C VAL A 304 -4.22 -8.85 14.62
N MET A 305 -4.76 -7.99 15.52
CA MET A 305 -4.77 -8.26 16.97
C MET A 305 -5.56 -9.53 17.32
N ASN A 306 -6.68 -9.80 16.67
CA ASN A 306 -7.42 -11.05 16.85
C ASN A 306 -6.59 -12.29 16.45
N ALA A 307 -5.78 -12.17 15.40
CA ALA A 307 -4.91 -13.27 14.99
C ALA A 307 -3.74 -13.48 15.99
N THR A 308 -3.15 -12.42 16.56
CA THR A 308 -2.09 -12.51 17.58
C THR A 308 -2.63 -13.09 18.89
N GLN A 309 -3.82 -12.68 19.34
CA GLN A 309 -4.46 -13.21 20.55
C GLN A 309 -4.69 -14.71 20.47
N LYS A 310 -5.17 -15.22 19.33
CA LYS A 310 -5.42 -16.66 19.11
C LYS A 310 -4.14 -17.50 19.14
N LEU A 311 -2.97 -16.90 19.01
CA LEU A 311 -1.66 -17.54 19.02
C LEU A 311 -0.88 -17.30 20.32
N ASN A 312 -1.44 -16.51 21.25
CA ASN A 312 -0.76 -16.05 22.45
C ASN A 312 0.61 -15.38 22.15
N ILE A 313 0.65 -14.52 21.14
CA ILE A 313 1.86 -13.81 20.69
C ILE A 313 1.95 -12.46 21.42
N ASN A 314 3.16 -12.11 21.87
CA ASN A 314 3.40 -10.85 22.58
C ASN A 314 3.57 -9.69 21.57
N VAL A 315 2.56 -8.83 21.46
CA VAL A 315 2.68 -7.54 20.78
C VAL A 315 3.26 -6.53 21.75
N THR A 316 4.42 -5.98 21.45
CA THR A 316 5.18 -5.09 22.35
C THR A 316 5.07 -3.62 21.97
N ASP A 317 4.76 -3.32 20.69
CA ASP A 317 4.50 -1.96 20.22
C ASP A 317 3.61 -1.95 18.97
N VAL A 318 2.81 -0.90 18.85
CA VAL A 318 2.06 -0.57 17.63
C VAL A 318 2.23 0.91 17.33
N GLU A 319 2.92 1.24 16.25
CA GLU A 319 3.00 2.60 15.74
C GLU A 319 2.11 2.78 14.53
N VAL A 320 1.37 3.88 14.49
CA VAL A 320 0.52 4.24 13.36
C VAL A 320 1.17 5.38 12.57
N LEU A 321 1.68 5.07 11.40
CA LEU A 321 2.26 6.02 10.46
C LEU A 321 1.15 6.68 9.63
N ARG A 322 0.46 7.63 10.20
CA ARG A 322 -0.78 8.28 9.69
C ARG A 322 -0.67 8.72 8.23
N LEU A 323 -0.05 9.89 7.99
CA LEU A 323 0.02 10.54 6.67
C LEU A 323 1.34 10.27 5.92
N HIS A 324 2.25 9.50 6.48
CA HIS A 324 3.54 9.21 5.85
C HIS A 324 3.38 8.60 4.45
N TYR A 325 2.39 7.73 4.28
CA TYR A 325 2.16 7.16 2.94
C TYR A 325 1.51 8.16 1.97
N ALA A 326 0.68 9.09 2.44
CA ALA A 326 0.18 10.18 1.60
C ALA A 326 1.34 11.04 1.07
N HIS A 327 2.33 11.36 1.91
CA HIS A 327 3.54 12.06 1.48
C HIS A 327 4.39 11.23 0.51
N THR A 328 4.56 9.94 0.78
CA THR A 328 5.27 9.01 -0.13
C THR A 328 4.60 8.99 -1.51
N LEU A 329 3.28 8.80 -1.56
CA LEU A 329 2.50 8.77 -2.80
C LEU A 329 2.54 10.12 -3.54
N SER A 330 2.58 11.24 -2.81
CA SER A 330 2.78 12.56 -3.43
C SER A 330 4.14 12.68 -4.12
N LYS A 331 5.22 12.16 -3.52
CA LYS A 331 6.55 12.16 -4.13
C LYS A 331 6.60 11.23 -5.35
N TRP A 332 6.02 10.03 -5.25
CA TRP A 332 5.90 9.14 -6.40
C TRP A 332 5.10 9.77 -7.54
N TYR A 333 4.00 10.45 -7.23
CA TYR A 333 3.19 11.15 -8.22
C TYR A 333 3.98 12.27 -8.92
N GLN A 334 4.73 13.08 -8.17
CA GLN A 334 5.60 14.12 -8.74
C GLN A 334 6.59 13.50 -9.75
N ASN A 335 7.29 12.42 -9.36
CA ASN A 335 8.22 11.73 -10.24
C ASN A 335 7.54 11.14 -11.49
N VAL A 336 6.32 10.62 -11.36
CA VAL A 336 5.51 10.11 -12.50
C VAL A 336 5.17 11.24 -13.46
N ILE A 337 4.79 12.41 -12.97
CA ILE A 337 4.49 13.58 -13.81
C ILE A 337 5.75 14.08 -14.53
N GLU A 338 6.89 14.15 -13.84
CA GLU A 338 8.18 14.54 -14.45
C GLU A 338 8.65 13.57 -15.55
N ASN A 339 8.28 12.29 -15.45
CA ASN A 339 8.62 11.25 -16.42
C ASN A 339 7.44 10.84 -17.34
N LYS A 340 6.38 11.66 -17.41
CA LYS A 340 5.13 11.36 -18.15
C LYS A 340 5.38 10.85 -19.56
N ASP A 341 6.16 11.57 -20.36
CA ASP A 341 6.38 11.22 -21.77
C ASP A 341 7.15 9.91 -21.91
N LYS A 342 8.09 9.61 -21.02
CA LYS A 342 8.79 8.32 -20.98
C LYS A 342 7.82 7.17 -20.69
N ILE A 343 6.91 7.36 -19.73
CA ILE A 343 5.91 6.36 -19.37
C ILE A 343 4.92 6.12 -20.51
N ILE A 344 4.46 7.20 -21.19
CA ILE A 344 3.56 7.08 -22.35
C ILE A 344 4.27 6.34 -23.50
N ASN A 345 5.55 6.64 -23.75
CA ASN A 345 6.32 5.95 -24.80
C ASN A 345 6.62 4.48 -24.46
N MET A 346 6.75 4.15 -23.18
CA MET A 346 7.00 2.78 -22.70
C MET A 346 5.73 1.91 -22.78
N PHE A 347 4.57 2.51 -22.59
CA PHE A 347 3.27 1.83 -22.58
C PHE A 347 2.28 2.52 -23.52
N ASP A 348 1.37 3.35 -22.99
CA ASP A 348 0.43 4.21 -23.71
C ASP A 348 -0.19 5.27 -22.78
N GLN A 349 -1.01 6.16 -23.35
CA GLN A 349 -1.72 7.21 -22.62
C GLN A 349 -2.72 6.65 -21.61
N ARG A 350 -3.35 5.51 -21.90
CA ARG A 350 -4.32 4.85 -21.02
C ARG A 350 -3.63 4.28 -19.79
N PHE A 351 -2.45 3.68 -19.94
CA PHE A 351 -1.62 3.21 -18.84
C PHE A 351 -1.16 4.37 -17.96
N PHE A 352 -0.68 5.48 -18.55
CA PHE A 352 -0.30 6.66 -17.79
C PHE A 352 -1.47 7.16 -16.91
N ARG A 353 -2.69 7.28 -17.46
CA ARG A 353 -3.88 7.66 -16.70
C ARG A 353 -4.23 6.66 -15.59
N MET A 354 -4.03 5.37 -15.85
CA MET A 354 -4.21 4.33 -14.83
C MET A 354 -3.26 4.54 -13.67
N TRP A 355 -1.98 4.79 -13.96
CA TRP A 355 -0.95 4.95 -12.94
C TRP A 355 -1.12 6.24 -12.14
N GLU A 356 -1.44 7.33 -12.82
CA GLU A 356 -1.79 8.61 -12.22
C GLU A 356 -2.98 8.49 -11.27
N PHE A 357 -4.07 7.88 -11.73
CA PHE A 357 -5.25 7.63 -10.91
C PHE A 357 -4.93 6.75 -9.70
N TYR A 358 -4.13 5.69 -9.88
CA TYR A 358 -3.70 4.82 -8.80
C TYR A 358 -3.01 5.58 -7.67
N LEU A 359 -1.99 6.37 -8.01
CA LEU A 359 -1.21 7.10 -7.02
C LEU A 359 -2.05 8.14 -6.26
N LEU A 360 -2.87 8.89 -6.98
CA LEU A 360 -3.71 9.94 -6.38
C LEU A 360 -4.87 9.35 -5.57
N ALA A 361 -5.59 8.35 -6.08
CA ALA A 361 -6.66 7.69 -5.35
C ALA A 361 -6.12 7.02 -4.08
N SER A 362 -4.94 6.39 -4.16
CA SER A 362 -4.25 5.85 -2.99
C SER A 362 -3.87 6.95 -2.00
N LYS A 363 -3.28 8.08 -2.45
CA LYS A 363 -2.96 9.22 -1.60
C LYS A 363 -4.18 9.68 -0.80
N TYR A 364 -5.29 9.93 -1.48
CA TYR A 364 -6.50 10.44 -0.84
C TYR A 364 -7.22 9.41 0.02
N SER A 365 -6.98 8.11 -0.18
CA SER A 365 -7.44 7.09 0.75
C SER A 365 -6.77 7.20 2.13
N PHE A 366 -5.51 7.65 2.20
CA PHE A 366 -4.82 7.95 3.46
C PHE A 366 -5.22 9.31 4.05
N VAL A 367 -5.49 10.30 3.22
CA VAL A 367 -5.87 11.64 3.70
C VAL A 367 -7.30 11.63 4.23
N ASN A 368 -8.25 11.10 3.47
CA ASN A 368 -9.69 11.30 3.67
C ASN A 368 -10.45 10.03 4.10
N MET A 369 -9.98 8.81 3.72
CA MET A 369 -10.80 7.59 3.83
C MET A 369 -10.33 6.61 4.92
N GLY A 370 -9.36 6.99 5.74
CA GLY A 370 -8.98 6.23 6.94
C GLY A 370 -7.94 5.13 6.74
N ASN A 371 -7.30 5.02 5.59
CA ASN A 371 -6.11 4.19 5.45
C ASN A 371 -4.96 4.76 6.28
N VAL A 372 -4.15 3.88 6.83
CA VAL A 372 -2.93 4.18 7.62
C VAL A 372 -1.87 3.13 7.31
N VAL A 373 -0.71 3.26 7.92
CA VAL A 373 0.28 2.18 7.98
C VAL A 373 0.51 1.80 9.42
N PHE A 374 0.57 0.51 9.71
CA PHE A 374 0.95 -0.02 11.02
C PHE A 374 2.38 -0.54 10.97
N GLN A 375 3.17 -0.21 11.98
CA GLN A 375 4.36 -0.95 12.35
C GLN A 375 4.08 -1.67 13.67
N ILE A 376 3.91 -2.99 13.60
CA ILE A 376 3.55 -3.85 14.74
C ILE A 376 4.80 -4.63 15.13
N GLN A 377 5.29 -4.38 16.34
CA GLN A 377 6.43 -5.08 16.91
C GLN A 377 5.94 -6.26 17.75
N ILE A 378 6.52 -7.41 17.50
CA ILE A 378 6.18 -8.68 18.13
C ILE A 378 7.45 -9.29 18.71
N ALA A 379 7.40 -9.72 19.98
CA ALA A 379 8.51 -10.39 20.61
C ALA A 379 8.15 -11.82 21.03
N LYS A 380 9.10 -12.75 20.90
CA LYS A 380 8.95 -14.12 21.37
C LYS A 380 8.74 -14.16 22.89
N ASN A 381 9.53 -13.37 23.62
CA ASN A 381 9.39 -13.14 25.05
C ASN A 381 9.16 -11.66 25.31
N ILE A 382 8.23 -11.32 26.20
CA ILE A 382 7.85 -9.95 26.50
C ILE A 382 9.01 -9.11 27.06
N ASN A 383 10.00 -9.76 27.67
CA ASN A 383 11.19 -9.11 28.27
C ASN A 383 12.32 -8.86 27.27
N ASN A 384 12.16 -9.21 25.98
CA ASN A 384 13.22 -9.08 24.97
C ASN A 384 13.51 -7.64 24.53
N LEU A 385 12.71 -6.68 24.97
CA LEU A 385 12.79 -5.28 24.57
C LEU A 385 12.86 -4.36 25.80
N PRO A 386 13.48 -3.16 25.65
CA PRO A 386 13.50 -2.16 26.71
C PRO A 386 12.09 -1.73 27.13
N LEU A 387 11.93 -1.38 28.42
CA LEU A 387 10.65 -0.95 28.98
C LEU A 387 10.08 0.32 28.33
N THR A 388 10.94 1.21 27.84
CA THR A 388 10.54 2.48 27.20
C THR A 388 10.92 2.49 25.73
N ARG A 389 10.28 3.37 24.94
CA ARG A 389 10.52 3.52 23.50
C ARG A 389 11.76 4.35 23.15
N ASN A 390 12.56 4.78 24.11
CA ASN A 390 13.72 5.68 23.90
C ASN A 390 14.72 5.10 22.88
N TYR A 391 14.91 3.78 22.85
CA TYR A 391 15.81 3.10 21.89
C TYR A 391 15.42 3.30 20.42
N ILE A 392 14.19 3.72 20.13
CA ILE A 392 13.73 3.98 18.76
C ILE A 392 14.19 5.36 18.28
N TYR A 393 14.34 6.33 19.18
CA TYR A 393 14.57 7.75 18.84
C TYR A 393 16.00 8.24 19.13
N ASN A 394 16.78 7.46 19.89
CA ASN A 394 18.18 7.79 20.24
C ASN A 394 19.19 7.25 19.21
#